data_0ee4f8ffea7e45a7ef6275b3e3486ab7
#
_entry.id   0ee4f8ffea7e45a7ef6275b3e3486ab7
#
_cell.length_a   1.000
_cell.length_b   1.000
_cell.length_c   1.000
_cell.angle_alpha   90.00
_cell.angle_beta   90.00
_cell.angle_gamma   90.00
#
_symmetry.space_group_name_H-M   'P 1'
#
loop_
_entity.id
_entity.type
_entity.pdbx_description
1 polymer ?
#
loop_
_entity_poly.entity_id
_entity_poly.type
_entity_poly.pdbx_seq_one_letter_code
_entity_poly.pdbx_strand_id
1 'polypeptide(L)'
;DPNVKFIKFQSVEYREYLATAKYLINNVSFPGYFTKRKEQIFVDTWHGIPLKTIGFDIPAGKVSAGNTVRNFLAADYLIAPNHFMTEIYENAFKMKNLYPGKILEIGQPRNDSYFHTDREAIFKKLQMAGVEADPKKKLILYAPTWKGSRYSSPDTSLDAYEKMIRTIEENVDTREHQVLVKPHQIVYYHIKDTVGITGQYI
;
A
#
# COMPACT_ATOMS: atom_id res chain seq x y z
N ASP A 1 -5.99 -8.86 19.39
CA ASP A 1 -7.37 -9.39 19.45
C ASP A 1 -7.29 -10.91 19.47
N PRO A 2 -7.88 -11.60 20.48
CA PRO A 2 -7.83 -13.06 20.60
C PRO A 2 -8.56 -13.79 19.48
N ASN A 3 -9.41 -13.09 18.73
CA ASN A 3 -10.15 -13.65 17.59
C ASN A 3 -9.39 -13.54 16.26
N VAL A 4 -8.19 -12.94 16.25
CA VAL A 4 -7.35 -12.79 15.06
C VAL A 4 -6.26 -13.84 15.06
N LYS A 5 -6.22 -14.66 14.01
CA LYS A 5 -5.18 -15.65 13.79
C LYS A 5 -4.27 -15.21 12.66
N PHE A 6 -2.98 -15.10 12.95
CA PHE A 6 -1.95 -14.83 11.94
C PHE A 6 -1.47 -16.14 11.32
N ILE A 7 -1.46 -16.18 9.99
CA ILE A 7 -1.09 -17.37 9.23
C ILE A 7 0.06 -17.01 8.28
N LYS A 8 1.07 -17.87 8.24
CA LYS A 8 2.21 -17.66 7.35
C LYS A 8 1.76 -17.75 5.88
N PHE A 9 2.05 -16.70 5.13
CA PHE A 9 1.76 -16.66 3.69
C PHE A 9 2.36 -17.86 2.95
N GLN A 10 1.58 -18.45 2.05
CA GLN A 10 1.92 -19.65 1.26
C GLN A 10 2.15 -20.95 2.06
N SER A 11 1.89 -20.98 3.36
CA SER A 11 1.88 -22.24 4.12
C SER A 11 0.75 -23.18 3.66
N VAL A 12 0.77 -24.42 4.13
CA VAL A 12 -0.35 -25.37 3.91
C VAL A 12 -1.62 -24.80 4.53
N GLU A 13 -1.53 -24.33 5.76
CA GLU A 13 -2.64 -23.73 6.49
C GLU A 13 -3.23 -22.50 5.75
N TYR A 14 -2.37 -21.63 5.16
CA TYR A 14 -2.84 -20.52 4.33
C TYR A 14 -3.69 -21.00 3.14
N ARG A 15 -3.28 -22.08 2.48
CA ARG A 15 -4.04 -22.65 1.36
C ARG A 15 -5.37 -23.24 1.80
N GLU A 16 -5.40 -23.90 2.97
CA GLU A 16 -6.62 -24.44 3.56
C GLU A 16 -7.63 -23.33 3.88
N TYR A 17 -7.18 -22.24 4.54
CA TYR A 17 -8.06 -21.11 4.81
C TYR A 17 -8.52 -20.42 3.54
N LEU A 18 -7.62 -20.24 2.57
CA LEU A 18 -7.98 -19.64 1.28
C LEU A 18 -9.04 -20.48 0.56
N ALA A 19 -8.96 -21.79 0.68
CA ALA A 19 -9.94 -22.71 0.09
C ALA A 19 -11.25 -22.80 0.86
N THR A 20 -11.26 -22.61 2.19
CA THR A 20 -12.42 -22.89 3.05
C THR A 20 -13.14 -21.65 3.55
N ALA A 21 -12.48 -20.49 3.64
CA ALA A 21 -13.09 -19.25 4.12
C ALA A 21 -14.28 -18.85 3.24
N LYS A 22 -15.38 -18.45 3.88
CA LYS A 22 -16.58 -17.95 3.20
C LYS A 22 -16.35 -16.54 2.63
N TYR A 23 -15.68 -15.68 3.39
CA TYR A 23 -15.39 -14.30 2.99
C TYR A 23 -13.90 -14.15 2.79
N LEU A 24 -13.53 -13.58 1.64
CA LEU A 24 -12.17 -13.25 1.28
C LEU A 24 -12.08 -11.74 1.08
N ILE A 25 -11.18 -11.09 1.79
CA ILE A 25 -10.88 -9.67 1.61
C ILE A 25 -9.40 -9.56 1.29
N ASN A 26 -9.07 -8.91 0.19
CA ASN A 26 -7.70 -8.73 -0.24
C ASN A 26 -7.49 -7.32 -0.80
N ASN A 27 -6.28 -6.82 -0.69
CA ASN A 27 -5.87 -5.54 -1.25
C ASN A 27 -4.80 -5.67 -2.35
N VAL A 28 -4.50 -6.90 -2.73
CA VAL A 28 -3.55 -7.27 -3.78
C VAL A 28 -4.09 -8.50 -4.53
N SER A 29 -3.27 -9.12 -5.37
CA SER A 29 -3.67 -10.35 -6.05
C SER A 29 -3.36 -11.59 -5.22
N PHE A 30 -4.30 -12.50 -5.10
CA PHE A 30 -4.04 -13.86 -4.63
C PHE A 30 -3.09 -14.59 -5.59
N PRO A 31 -2.35 -15.61 -5.09
CA PRO A 31 -1.43 -16.39 -5.92
C PRO A 31 -2.10 -17.03 -7.14
N GLY A 32 -1.30 -17.37 -8.14
CA GLY A 32 -1.76 -17.95 -9.41
C GLY A 32 -2.58 -19.24 -9.27
N TYR A 33 -2.40 -19.98 -8.18
CA TYR A 33 -3.18 -21.20 -7.88
C TYR A 33 -4.55 -20.96 -7.24
N PHE A 34 -4.85 -19.72 -6.84
CA PHE A 34 -6.14 -19.40 -6.24
C PHE A 34 -7.27 -19.57 -7.26
N THR A 35 -8.30 -20.28 -6.86
CA THR A 35 -9.56 -20.40 -7.60
C THR A 35 -10.69 -20.17 -6.58
N LYS A 36 -11.53 -19.17 -6.84
CA LYS A 36 -12.68 -18.86 -6.00
C LYS A 36 -13.77 -19.93 -6.17
N ARG A 37 -14.28 -20.45 -5.06
CA ARG A 37 -15.46 -21.32 -5.08
C ARG A 37 -16.75 -20.48 -5.19
N LYS A 38 -17.81 -21.09 -5.66
CA LYS A 38 -19.10 -20.42 -5.87
C LYS A 38 -19.67 -19.79 -4.59
N GLU A 39 -19.49 -20.44 -3.44
CA GLU A 39 -20.02 -20.04 -2.14
C GLU A 39 -19.16 -18.98 -1.44
N GLN A 40 -17.97 -18.69 -1.94
CA GLN A 40 -17.10 -17.65 -1.41
C GLN A 40 -17.52 -16.29 -1.93
N ILE A 41 -17.44 -15.29 -1.05
CA ILE A 41 -17.61 -13.88 -1.39
C ILE A 41 -16.22 -13.24 -1.32
N PHE A 42 -15.75 -12.72 -2.45
CA PHE A 42 -14.46 -12.08 -2.55
C PHE A 42 -14.62 -10.57 -2.77
N VAL A 43 -14.06 -9.78 -1.86
CA VAL A 43 -13.95 -8.32 -1.93
C VAL A 43 -12.50 -7.96 -2.17
N ASP A 44 -12.19 -7.35 -3.30
CA ASP A 44 -10.87 -6.78 -3.56
C ASP A 44 -10.92 -5.27 -3.35
N THR A 45 -10.20 -4.80 -2.35
CA THR A 45 -10.15 -3.37 -2.03
C THR A 45 -9.10 -2.65 -2.85
N TRP A 46 -8.26 -3.41 -3.56
CA TRP A 46 -7.04 -2.90 -4.17
C TRP A 46 -6.22 -2.07 -3.17
N HIS A 47 -5.24 -1.29 -3.61
CA HIS A 47 -4.34 -0.61 -2.69
C HIS A 47 -4.11 0.87 -3.01
N GLY A 48 -4.93 1.45 -3.85
CA GLY A 48 -4.93 2.88 -4.14
C GLY A 48 -5.06 3.20 -5.62
N ILE A 49 -5.03 4.50 -5.90
CA ILE A 49 -5.07 5.05 -7.26
C ILE A 49 -3.66 5.01 -7.83
N PRO A 50 -3.45 4.47 -9.04
CA PRO A 50 -2.13 4.43 -9.65
C PRO A 50 -1.65 5.83 -10.06
N LEU A 51 -0.42 6.15 -9.71
CA LEU A 51 0.28 7.38 -10.16
C LEU A 51 1.10 7.13 -11.43
N LYS A 52 1.26 5.87 -11.82
CA LYS A 52 2.03 5.45 -12.99
C LYS A 52 1.12 4.64 -13.90
N THR A 53 1.48 4.52 -15.17
CA THR A 53 0.83 3.62 -16.13
C THR A 53 0.77 2.21 -15.56
N ILE A 54 -0.40 1.58 -15.64
CA ILE A 54 -0.69 0.28 -15.01
C ILE A 54 -1.42 -0.65 -15.99
N GLY A 55 -1.47 -1.91 -15.66
CA GLY A 55 -2.25 -2.90 -16.40
C GLY A 55 -1.71 -3.14 -17.80
N PHE A 56 -2.61 -3.21 -18.75
CA PHE A 56 -2.29 -3.41 -20.17
C PHE A 56 -1.81 -2.15 -20.89
N ASP A 57 -1.90 -1.00 -20.25
CA ASP A 57 -1.38 0.25 -20.81
C ASP A 57 0.15 0.36 -20.67
N ILE A 58 0.77 -0.51 -19.85
CA ILE A 58 2.22 -0.66 -19.80
C ILE A 58 2.68 -1.35 -21.10
N PRO A 59 3.65 -0.80 -21.86
CA PRO A 59 4.07 -1.37 -23.14
C PRO A 59 4.46 -2.86 -23.11
N ALA A 60 4.98 -3.36 -22.00
CA ALA A 60 5.31 -4.77 -21.76
C ALA A 60 4.33 -5.48 -20.82
N GLY A 61 3.19 -4.86 -20.52
CA GLY A 61 2.34 -5.19 -19.38
C GLY A 61 1.47 -6.45 -19.54
N LYS A 62 1.38 -7.06 -20.72
CA LYS A 62 0.47 -8.18 -20.98
C LYS A 62 0.66 -9.37 -20.04
N VAL A 63 1.91 -9.72 -19.74
CA VAL A 63 2.23 -10.87 -18.86
C VAL A 63 2.04 -10.50 -17.39
N SER A 64 2.44 -9.30 -16.98
CA SER A 64 2.37 -8.86 -15.58
C SER A 64 0.95 -8.58 -15.09
N ALA A 65 0.06 -8.13 -15.98
CA ALA A 65 -1.32 -7.82 -15.64
C ALA A 65 -2.21 -9.08 -15.51
N GLY A 66 -1.83 -10.21 -16.08
CA GLY A 66 -2.70 -11.38 -16.19
C GLY A 66 -3.21 -11.91 -14.86
N ASN A 67 -2.36 -12.04 -13.83
CA ASN A 67 -2.78 -12.51 -12.52
C ASN A 67 -3.70 -11.48 -11.81
N THR A 68 -3.43 -10.20 -11.98
CA THR A 68 -4.26 -9.13 -11.41
C THR A 68 -5.66 -9.15 -12.03
N VAL A 69 -5.75 -9.20 -13.35
CA VAL A 69 -7.05 -9.29 -14.05
C VAL A 69 -7.83 -10.53 -13.66
N ARG A 70 -7.14 -11.68 -13.54
CA ARG A 70 -7.79 -12.91 -13.08
C ARG A 70 -8.38 -12.77 -11.67
N ASN A 71 -7.69 -12.09 -10.77
CA ASN A 71 -8.19 -11.81 -9.42
C ASN A 71 -9.39 -10.87 -9.48
N PHE A 72 -9.32 -9.79 -10.24
CA PHE A 72 -10.45 -8.88 -10.41
C PHE A 72 -11.68 -9.60 -10.97
N LEU A 73 -11.52 -10.41 -12.00
CA LEU A 73 -12.63 -11.20 -12.57
C LEU A 73 -13.22 -12.22 -11.59
N ALA A 74 -12.43 -12.68 -10.61
CA ALA A 74 -12.90 -13.58 -9.57
C ALA A 74 -13.60 -12.85 -8.40
N ALA A 75 -13.37 -11.55 -8.23
CA ALA A 75 -13.96 -10.77 -7.15
C ALA A 75 -15.46 -10.54 -7.39
N ASP A 76 -16.27 -10.65 -6.35
CA ASP A 76 -17.68 -10.27 -6.40
C ASP A 76 -17.83 -8.74 -6.28
N TYR A 77 -16.89 -8.11 -5.55
CA TYR A 77 -16.84 -6.67 -5.35
C TYR A 77 -15.43 -6.14 -5.54
N LEU A 78 -15.28 -5.12 -6.37
CA LEU A 78 -14.09 -4.28 -6.48
C LEU A 78 -14.39 -2.93 -5.82
N ILE A 79 -13.54 -2.52 -4.90
CA ILE A 79 -13.67 -1.21 -4.28
C ILE A 79 -12.89 -0.20 -5.12
N ALA A 80 -13.57 0.86 -5.53
CA ALA A 80 -12.97 2.02 -6.15
C ALA A 80 -13.07 3.23 -5.21
N PRO A 81 -11.96 3.95 -4.96
CA PRO A 81 -12.01 5.16 -4.15
C PRO A 81 -12.82 6.28 -4.81
N ASN A 82 -12.94 6.28 -6.13
CA ASN A 82 -13.66 7.26 -6.92
C ASN A 82 -13.85 6.75 -8.37
N HIS A 83 -14.54 7.53 -9.17
CA HIS A 83 -14.85 7.22 -10.57
C HIS A 83 -13.60 7.04 -11.45
N PHE A 84 -12.55 7.82 -11.22
CA PHE A 84 -11.28 7.67 -11.95
C PHE A 84 -10.69 6.25 -11.80
N MET A 85 -10.81 5.64 -10.61
CA MET A 85 -10.35 4.26 -10.43
C MET A 85 -11.26 3.25 -11.13
N THR A 86 -12.56 3.52 -11.20
CA THR A 86 -13.48 2.71 -12.01
C THR A 86 -13.08 2.71 -13.48
N GLU A 87 -12.77 3.89 -14.04
CA GLU A 87 -12.27 3.99 -15.42
C GLU A 87 -10.97 3.23 -15.64
N ILE A 88 -10.07 3.19 -14.64
CA ILE A 88 -8.84 2.41 -14.71
C ILE A 88 -9.14 0.91 -14.73
N TYR A 89 -10.05 0.42 -13.88
CA TYR A 89 -10.49 -0.98 -13.94
C TYR A 89 -11.04 -1.31 -15.33
N GLU A 90 -11.92 -0.49 -15.85
CA GLU A 90 -12.56 -0.72 -17.13
C GLU A 90 -11.58 -0.68 -18.31
N ASN A 91 -10.68 0.30 -18.34
CA ASN A 91 -9.82 0.58 -19.50
C ASN A 91 -8.46 -0.10 -19.40
N ALA A 92 -7.67 0.21 -18.36
CA ALA A 92 -6.31 -0.32 -18.23
C ALA A 92 -6.28 -1.82 -17.91
N PHE A 93 -7.29 -2.33 -17.20
CA PHE A 93 -7.43 -3.77 -16.92
C PHE A 93 -8.45 -4.48 -17.82
N LYS A 94 -9.05 -3.77 -18.79
CA LYS A 94 -9.99 -4.33 -19.78
C LYS A 94 -11.23 -4.99 -19.16
N MET A 95 -11.68 -4.46 -18.01
CA MET A 95 -12.82 -5.04 -17.28
C MET A 95 -14.18 -4.64 -17.86
N LYS A 96 -14.22 -3.60 -18.70
CA LYS A 96 -15.46 -3.12 -19.31
C LYS A 96 -16.18 -4.26 -20.06
N ASN A 97 -17.42 -4.48 -19.70
CA ASN A 97 -18.27 -5.56 -20.25
C ASN A 97 -17.78 -7.01 -19.99
N LEU A 98 -16.68 -7.19 -19.23
CA LEU A 98 -16.15 -8.51 -18.89
C LEU A 98 -16.31 -8.83 -17.41
N TYR A 99 -16.33 -7.81 -16.55
CA TYR A 99 -16.42 -8.01 -15.11
C TYR A 99 -17.82 -8.41 -14.69
N PRO A 100 -18.00 -9.61 -14.08
CA PRO A 100 -19.30 -10.09 -13.66
C PRO A 100 -19.78 -9.55 -12.31
N GLY A 101 -18.87 -8.97 -11.52
CA GLY A 101 -19.14 -8.44 -10.18
C GLY A 101 -19.61 -7.01 -10.17
N LYS A 102 -19.45 -6.34 -9.04
CA LYS A 102 -19.83 -4.94 -8.84
C LYS A 102 -18.62 -4.09 -8.47
N ILE A 103 -18.43 -2.97 -9.15
CA ILE A 103 -17.50 -1.92 -8.72
C ILE A 103 -18.25 -0.98 -7.78
N LEU A 104 -17.70 -0.78 -6.58
CA LEU A 104 -18.29 0.07 -5.56
C LEU A 104 -17.41 1.31 -5.36
N GLU A 105 -17.92 2.46 -5.76
CA GLU A 105 -17.27 3.77 -5.57
C GLU A 105 -17.58 4.30 -4.17
N ILE A 106 -16.90 3.79 -3.16
CA ILE A 106 -17.18 4.06 -1.73
C ILE A 106 -15.99 4.60 -0.95
N GLY A 107 -14.97 5.08 -1.63
CA GLY A 107 -13.73 5.50 -0.97
C GLY A 107 -12.79 4.34 -0.73
N GLN A 108 -11.71 4.59 0.00
CA GLN A 108 -10.71 3.59 0.35
C GLN A 108 -10.87 3.22 1.83
N PRO A 109 -11.13 1.95 2.20
CA PRO A 109 -11.41 1.55 3.59
C PRO A 109 -10.33 1.98 4.59
N ARG A 110 -9.06 1.97 4.19
CA ARG A 110 -7.96 2.44 5.06
C ARG A 110 -8.06 3.91 5.46
N ASN A 111 -8.79 4.73 4.69
CA ASN A 111 -8.94 6.16 4.98
C ASN A 111 -9.96 6.42 6.10
N ASP A 112 -10.80 5.44 6.44
CA ASP A 112 -11.77 5.56 7.53
C ASP A 112 -11.07 5.78 8.87
N SER A 113 -9.87 5.22 9.04
CA SER A 113 -9.06 5.45 10.24
C SER A 113 -8.72 6.92 10.47
N TYR A 114 -8.67 7.73 9.40
CA TYR A 114 -8.38 9.17 9.50
C TYR A 114 -9.45 9.92 10.29
N PHE A 115 -10.70 9.51 10.19
CA PHE A 115 -11.83 10.15 10.90
C PHE A 115 -11.95 9.70 12.36
N HIS A 116 -11.26 8.62 12.74
CA HIS A 116 -11.34 8.00 14.08
C HIS A 116 -9.99 7.99 14.79
N THR A 117 -9.02 8.79 14.30
CA THR A 117 -7.67 8.80 14.84
C THR A 117 -7.59 9.70 16.07
N ASP A 118 -7.13 9.15 17.18
CA ASP A 118 -6.69 9.88 18.34
C ASP A 118 -5.22 10.31 18.18
N ARG A 119 -4.96 11.61 18.23
CA ARG A 119 -3.63 12.20 18.09
C ARG A 119 -2.65 11.66 19.14
N GLU A 120 -3.07 11.60 20.41
CA GLU A 120 -2.21 11.13 21.50
C GLU A 120 -1.83 9.65 21.31
N ALA A 121 -2.79 8.82 20.89
CA ALA A 121 -2.54 7.42 20.58
C ALA A 121 -1.54 7.25 19.43
N ILE A 122 -1.55 8.14 18.42
CA ILE A 122 -0.56 8.13 17.33
C ILE A 122 0.83 8.46 17.85
N PHE A 123 1.00 9.55 18.63
CA PHE A 123 2.30 9.89 19.18
C PHE A 123 2.86 8.79 20.08
N LYS A 124 2.02 8.15 20.89
CA LYS A 124 2.41 6.98 21.68
C LYS A 124 2.91 5.81 20.81
N LYS A 125 2.22 5.53 19.71
CA LYS A 125 2.66 4.49 18.74
C LYS A 125 3.99 4.86 18.08
N LEU A 126 4.19 6.11 17.68
CA LEU A 126 5.45 6.59 17.13
C LEU A 126 6.59 6.40 18.15
N GLN A 127 6.39 6.81 19.38
CA GLN A 127 7.35 6.66 20.47
C GLN A 127 7.70 5.18 20.72
N MET A 128 6.69 4.30 20.77
CA MET A 128 6.89 2.85 20.91
C MET A 128 7.66 2.24 19.74
N ALA A 129 7.57 2.83 18.56
CA ALA A 129 8.33 2.47 17.37
C ALA A 129 9.74 3.10 17.32
N GLY A 130 10.16 3.82 18.37
CA GLY A 130 11.46 4.49 18.43
C GLY A 130 11.54 5.80 17.66
N VAL A 131 10.38 6.38 17.29
CA VAL A 131 10.33 7.63 16.56
C VAL A 131 10.18 8.79 17.53
N GLU A 132 11.16 9.69 17.53
CA GLU A 132 11.14 10.91 18.33
C GLU A 132 10.30 11.99 17.62
N ALA A 133 8.99 11.97 17.87
CA ALA A 133 8.06 12.97 17.37
C ALA A 133 7.64 13.92 18.49
N ASP A 134 7.85 15.23 18.28
CA ASP A 134 7.45 16.25 19.24
C ASP A 134 5.94 16.52 19.15
N PRO A 135 5.14 16.22 20.20
CA PRO A 135 3.69 16.40 20.17
C PRO A 135 3.28 17.88 20.12
N LYS A 136 4.18 18.82 20.40
CA LYS A 136 3.92 20.26 20.32
C LYS A 136 4.09 20.81 18.91
N LYS A 137 4.75 20.06 18.01
CA LYS A 137 5.00 20.48 16.63
C LYS A 137 4.01 19.88 15.64
N LYS A 138 3.85 20.54 14.51
CA LYS A 138 3.19 19.98 13.34
C LYS A 138 4.16 19.04 12.64
N LEU A 139 3.71 17.85 12.27
CA LEU A 139 4.54 16.87 11.60
C LEU A 139 4.40 17.01 10.09
N ILE A 140 5.53 17.09 9.40
CA ILE A 140 5.62 17.01 7.94
C ILE A 140 6.21 15.66 7.59
N LEU A 141 5.42 14.79 6.97
CA LEU A 141 5.87 13.46 6.56
C LEU A 141 6.37 13.48 5.11
N TYR A 142 7.68 13.30 4.93
CA TYR A 142 8.27 13.05 3.63
C TYR A 142 8.36 11.54 3.38
N ALA A 143 7.47 11.01 2.56
CA ALA A 143 7.37 9.58 2.26
C ALA A 143 7.49 9.30 0.75
N PRO A 144 8.68 9.48 0.15
CA PRO A 144 8.87 9.32 -1.28
C PRO A 144 8.77 7.85 -1.71
N THR A 145 8.39 7.64 -2.97
CA THR A 145 8.51 6.34 -3.61
C THR A 145 9.98 6.01 -3.89
N TRP A 146 10.26 4.74 -4.15
CA TRP A 146 11.59 4.30 -4.57
C TRP A 146 11.89 4.72 -6.01
N LYS A 147 13.18 4.91 -6.31
CA LYS A 147 13.73 5.11 -7.64
C LYS A 147 14.63 3.93 -7.99
N GLY A 148 14.89 3.73 -9.27
CA GLY A 148 15.73 2.64 -9.76
C GLY A 148 15.13 1.96 -10.98
N SER A 149 15.91 1.12 -11.65
CA SER A 149 15.50 0.42 -12.86
C SER A 149 14.69 -0.85 -12.59
N ARG A 150 14.91 -1.49 -11.44
CA ARG A 150 14.24 -2.74 -11.04
C ARG A 150 13.98 -2.75 -9.54
N TYR A 151 12.99 -3.51 -9.14
CA TYR A 151 12.62 -3.75 -7.74
C TYR A 151 13.78 -4.31 -6.89
N SER A 152 14.61 -5.15 -7.52
CA SER A 152 15.80 -5.77 -6.91
C SER A 152 17.04 -4.87 -6.91
N SER A 153 16.99 -3.69 -7.52
CA SER A 153 18.10 -2.73 -7.61
C SER A 153 17.54 -1.31 -7.47
N PRO A 154 17.04 -0.94 -6.28
CA PRO A 154 16.60 0.42 -6.01
C PRO A 154 17.80 1.36 -5.92
N ASP A 155 17.55 2.63 -6.20
CA ASP A 155 18.49 3.70 -5.85
C ASP A 155 18.47 3.88 -4.33
N THR A 156 19.61 3.63 -3.71
CA THR A 156 19.81 3.70 -2.25
C THR A 156 20.60 4.93 -1.83
N SER A 157 20.86 5.87 -2.76
CA SER A 157 21.53 7.12 -2.44
C SER A 157 20.71 7.93 -1.43
N LEU A 158 21.35 8.31 -0.34
CA LEU A 158 20.74 9.15 0.69
C LEU A 158 20.79 10.64 0.35
N ASP A 159 21.62 11.06 -0.60
CA ASP A 159 21.82 12.46 -0.97
C ASP A 159 20.51 13.15 -1.38
N ALA A 160 19.65 12.41 -2.12
CA ALA A 160 18.36 12.93 -2.55
C ALA A 160 17.41 13.15 -1.37
N TYR A 161 17.47 12.28 -0.36
CA TYR A 161 16.70 12.42 0.88
C TYR A 161 17.19 13.61 1.70
N GLU A 162 18.50 13.70 1.93
CA GLU A 162 19.11 14.80 2.68
C GLU A 162 18.84 16.15 2.02
N LYS A 163 19.00 16.24 0.71
CA LYS A 163 18.69 17.46 -0.04
C LYS A 163 17.23 17.87 0.13
N MET A 164 16.29 16.93 0.06
CA MET A 164 14.88 17.24 0.20
C MET A 164 14.54 17.65 1.63
N ILE A 165 15.11 16.98 2.64
CA ILE A 165 14.94 17.33 4.05
C ILE A 165 15.40 18.77 4.28
N ARG A 166 16.62 19.11 3.86
CA ARG A 166 17.15 20.48 3.97
C ARG A 166 16.23 21.47 3.27
N THR A 167 15.80 21.16 2.04
CA THR A 167 14.87 22.04 1.31
C THR A 167 13.57 22.27 2.07
N ILE A 168 13.02 21.25 2.72
CA ILE A 168 11.80 21.40 3.53
C ILE A 168 12.10 22.26 4.76
N GLU A 169 13.17 21.95 5.49
CA GLU A 169 13.55 22.68 6.72
C GLU A 169 13.87 24.15 6.47
N GLU A 170 14.49 24.49 5.33
CA GLU A 170 14.76 25.88 4.92
C GLU A 170 13.49 26.67 4.58
N ASN A 171 12.37 26.00 4.27
CA ASN A 171 11.13 26.62 3.85
C ASN A 171 10.01 26.53 4.89
N VAL A 172 10.28 26.01 6.09
CA VAL A 172 9.31 25.93 7.18
C VAL A 172 9.89 26.48 8.48
N ASP A 173 9.04 26.97 9.38
CA ASP A 173 9.49 27.30 10.73
C ASP A 173 9.70 26.02 11.54
N THR A 174 10.96 25.64 11.74
CA THR A 174 11.37 24.43 12.47
C THR A 174 11.03 24.47 13.96
N ARG A 175 10.67 25.65 14.50
CA ARG A 175 10.12 25.76 15.87
C ARG A 175 8.71 25.21 15.97
N GLU A 176 7.92 25.36 14.90
CA GLU A 176 6.54 24.90 14.83
C GLU A 176 6.40 23.54 14.11
N HIS A 177 7.36 23.16 13.29
CA HIS A 177 7.29 21.97 12.44
C HIS A 177 8.46 21.02 12.71
N GLN A 178 8.19 19.73 12.55
CA GLN A 178 9.19 18.68 12.55
C GLN A 178 9.02 17.82 11.29
N VAL A 179 10.12 17.57 10.60
CA VAL A 179 10.13 16.70 9.41
C VAL A 179 10.38 15.27 9.84
N LEU A 180 9.51 14.37 9.43
CA LEU A 180 9.67 12.93 9.54
C LEU A 180 9.90 12.34 8.15
N VAL A 181 10.82 11.40 8.03
CA VAL A 181 11.14 10.75 6.77
C VAL A 181 10.79 9.28 6.85
N LYS A 182 9.98 8.83 5.91
CA LYS A 182 9.64 7.41 5.75
C LYS A 182 10.10 6.93 4.38
N PRO A 183 11.29 6.33 4.27
CA PRO A 183 11.74 5.74 3.02
C PRO A 183 10.78 4.65 2.54
N HIS A 184 10.72 4.43 1.25
CA HIS A 184 10.01 3.27 0.73
C HIS A 184 10.63 1.99 1.28
N GLN A 185 9.80 0.99 1.61
CA GLN A 185 10.23 -0.26 2.25
C GLN A 185 11.43 -0.92 1.55
N ILE A 186 11.46 -0.91 0.21
CA ILE A 186 12.57 -1.46 -0.57
C ILE A 186 13.87 -0.72 -0.29
N VAL A 187 13.84 0.61 -0.25
CA VAL A 187 15.02 1.41 0.06
C VAL A 187 15.45 1.17 1.49
N TYR A 188 14.51 1.18 2.44
CA TYR A 188 14.77 0.94 3.84
C TYR A 188 15.52 -0.39 4.07
N TYR A 189 15.07 -1.49 3.47
CA TYR A 189 15.74 -2.79 3.62
C TYR A 189 17.19 -2.81 3.15
N HIS A 190 17.56 -1.95 2.21
CA HIS A 190 18.94 -1.87 1.70
C HIS A 190 19.83 -0.92 2.52
N ILE A 191 19.24 0.07 3.21
CA ILE A 191 20.00 1.10 3.92
C ILE A 191 20.05 0.88 5.43
N LYS A 192 19.14 0.10 6.01
CA LYS A 192 18.99 -0.07 7.47
C LYS A 192 20.26 -0.53 8.18
N ASP A 193 21.12 -1.31 7.50
CA ASP A 193 22.37 -1.84 8.04
C ASP A 193 23.60 -0.98 7.67
N THR A 194 23.44 -0.02 6.77
CA THR A 194 24.53 0.80 6.23
C THR A 194 24.62 2.17 6.90
N VAL A 195 23.52 2.66 7.40
CA VAL A 195 23.42 3.96 8.06
C VAL A 195 22.98 3.69 9.49
N GLY A 196 23.77 4.15 10.45
CA GLY A 196 23.31 4.32 11.81
C GLY A 196 22.18 5.35 11.80
N ILE A 197 21.02 4.94 11.32
CA ILE A 197 19.81 5.76 11.22
C ILE A 197 19.32 5.94 12.65
N THR A 198 19.89 6.89 13.31
CA THR A 198 19.46 7.33 14.63
C THR A 198 18.18 8.12 14.46
N GLY A 199 17.08 7.56 14.93
CA GLY A 199 15.95 8.26 15.56
C GLY A 199 15.06 9.18 14.74
N GLN A 200 15.42 9.63 13.54
CA GLN A 200 14.60 10.54 12.73
C GLN A 200 14.02 9.93 11.45
N TYR A 201 14.38 8.72 11.13
CA TYR A 201 13.90 8.01 9.93
C TYR A 201 13.05 6.79 10.33
N ILE A 202 11.82 6.75 9.88
CA ILE A 202 10.89 5.64 10.10
C ILE A 202 10.85 4.73 8.88
#